data_e14c976fd4ec025080e8ccfa464a78d6
#
_entry.id   e14c976fd4ec025080e8ccfa464a78d6
#
_cell.length_a   1.000
_cell.length_b   1.000
_cell.length_c   1.000
_cell.angle_alpha   90.00
_cell.angle_beta   90.00
_cell.angle_gamma   90.00
#
_symmetry.space_group_name_H-M   'P 1'
#
loop_
_entity.id
_entity.type
_entity.pdbx_description
1 polymer ?
#
loop_
_entity_poly.entity_id
_entity_poly.type
_entity_poly.pdbx_seq_one_letter_code
_entity_poly.pdbx_strand_id
1 'polypeptide(L)'
;LASSGADVVAMGEGEETIIELVDAFEGRVPIAEIQGIAYRNGDDVVVNSRRPRISAVDDIAPPAWKRFDVATYNHHRMVGGMDVAATTIPILATRGCPYQCTYCSSPNMWLPRWIPRDPVMVVDEIEYYIDTFGARNFPFQDLTAIIQKPWVVTFCNEILDRGLDITDRK
;
A
#
# COMPACT_ATOMS: atom_id res chain seq x y z
N LEU A 1 -6.10 19.81 9.30
CA LEU A 1 -5.10 20.54 10.09
C LEU A 1 -5.72 21.61 10.98
N ALA A 2 -6.47 22.57 10.43
CA ALA A 2 -6.96 23.72 11.20
C ALA A 2 -7.76 23.33 12.46
N SER A 3 -8.54 22.26 12.39
CA SER A 3 -9.41 21.76 13.48
C SER A 3 -8.87 20.50 14.17
N SER A 4 -7.70 20.00 13.80
CA SER A 4 -7.08 18.78 14.35
C SER A 4 -5.86 19.11 15.19
N GLY A 5 -5.41 18.20 16.03
CA GLY A 5 -4.14 18.30 16.74
C GLY A 5 -2.92 17.88 15.92
N ALA A 6 -3.08 17.66 14.60
CA ALA A 6 -1.99 17.25 13.75
C ALA A 6 -1.08 18.43 13.39
N ASP A 7 0.23 18.22 13.35
CA ASP A 7 1.21 19.22 12.93
C ASP A 7 1.44 19.20 11.43
N VAL A 8 1.37 18.00 10.82
CA VAL A 8 1.57 17.77 9.38
C VAL A 8 0.54 16.75 8.86
N VAL A 9 0.11 16.93 7.62
CA VAL A 9 -0.71 15.98 6.87
C VAL A 9 -0.04 15.69 5.53
N ALA A 10 0.23 14.43 5.23
CA ALA A 10 0.67 14.00 3.91
C ALA A 10 -0.54 13.87 2.97
N MET A 11 -0.40 14.37 1.75
CA MET A 11 -1.42 14.37 0.71
C MET A 11 -0.96 13.50 -0.46
N GLY A 12 -1.57 12.35 -0.64
CA GLY A 12 -1.20 11.36 -1.65
C GLY A 12 -0.36 10.21 -1.09
N GLU A 13 0.62 9.74 -1.87
CA GLU A 13 1.50 8.64 -1.49
C GLU A 13 2.53 9.10 -0.45
N GLY A 14 2.72 8.31 0.59
CA GLY A 14 3.47 8.71 1.78
C GLY A 14 4.91 8.20 1.85
N GLU A 15 5.30 7.29 1.00
CA GLU A 15 6.56 6.54 1.12
C GLU A 15 7.80 7.46 1.05
N GLU A 16 7.85 8.32 0.06
CA GLU A 16 8.93 9.32 -0.06
C GLU A 16 8.73 10.46 0.94
N THR A 17 7.48 10.88 1.12
CA THR A 17 7.12 12.00 1.99
C THR A 17 7.55 11.76 3.43
N ILE A 18 7.40 10.54 3.95
CA ILE A 18 7.79 10.23 5.34
C ILE A 18 9.31 10.33 5.54
N ILE A 19 10.09 9.94 4.54
CA ILE A 19 11.56 10.04 4.60
C ILE A 19 11.97 11.52 4.64
N GLU A 20 11.43 12.34 3.75
CA GLU A 20 11.71 13.78 3.72
C GLU A 20 11.24 14.50 4.99
N LEU A 21 10.11 14.06 5.57
CA LEU A 21 9.64 14.61 6.86
C LEU A 21 10.60 14.27 7.99
N VAL A 22 11.15 13.05 8.05
CA VAL A 22 12.18 12.70 9.04
C VAL A 22 13.41 13.59 8.84
N ASP A 23 13.84 13.80 7.60
CA ASP A 23 14.97 14.68 7.27
C ASP A 23 14.70 16.13 7.70
N ALA A 24 13.48 16.62 7.54
CA ALA A 24 13.11 17.96 7.98
C ALA A 24 13.08 18.09 9.50
N PHE A 25 12.56 17.10 10.23
CA PHE A 25 12.55 17.11 11.70
C PHE A 25 13.95 16.99 12.30
N GLU A 26 14.88 16.39 11.57
CA GLU A 26 16.30 16.36 11.96
C GLU A 26 17.09 17.59 11.46
N GLY A 27 16.42 18.54 10.83
CA GLY A 27 17.01 19.81 10.37
C GLY A 27 17.87 19.70 9.12
N ARG A 28 17.75 18.59 8.35
CA ARG A 28 18.52 18.38 7.12
C ARG A 28 17.92 19.09 5.90
N VAL A 29 16.60 19.23 5.86
CA VAL A 29 15.89 19.93 4.77
C VAL A 29 14.81 20.84 5.34
N PRO A 30 14.47 21.96 4.68
CA PRO A 30 13.36 22.82 5.08
C PRO A 30 12.01 22.14 4.83
N ILE A 31 11.11 22.14 5.80
CA ILE A 31 9.75 21.58 5.65
C ILE A 31 8.97 22.23 4.51
N ALA A 32 9.27 23.48 4.19
CA ALA A 32 8.65 24.23 3.11
C ALA A 32 8.95 23.67 1.70
N GLU A 33 10.02 22.88 1.56
CA GLU A 33 10.44 22.29 0.27
C GLU A 33 9.83 20.90 0.03
N ILE A 34 9.22 20.27 1.05
CA ILE A 34 8.65 18.94 0.94
C ILE A 34 7.34 18.99 0.15
N GLN A 35 7.27 18.25 -0.96
CA GLN A 35 6.06 18.15 -1.75
C GLN A 35 5.01 17.24 -1.09
N GLY A 36 3.73 17.50 -1.39
CA GLY A 36 2.63 16.64 -0.98
C GLY A 36 2.32 16.70 0.52
N ILE A 37 2.61 17.83 1.18
CA ILE A 37 2.24 18.03 2.58
C ILE A 37 1.44 19.32 2.79
N ALA A 38 0.68 19.34 3.87
CA ALA A 38 0.21 20.54 4.53
C ALA A 38 0.73 20.52 5.98
N TYR A 39 1.22 21.65 6.48
CA TYR A 39 1.81 21.74 7.82
C TYR A 39 1.42 23.04 8.53
N ARG A 40 1.58 23.06 9.87
CA ARG A 40 1.40 24.26 10.69
C ARG A 40 2.66 25.12 10.65
N ASN A 41 2.46 26.40 10.47
CA ASN A 41 3.48 27.43 10.64
C ASN A 41 2.93 28.51 11.58
N GLY A 42 3.16 28.35 12.87
CA GLY A 42 2.45 29.12 13.91
C GLY A 42 0.96 28.85 13.88
N ASP A 43 0.15 29.89 13.74
CA ASP A 43 -1.32 29.78 13.65
C ASP A 43 -1.83 29.50 12.22
N ASP A 44 -0.97 29.59 11.23
CA ASP A 44 -1.31 29.40 9.83
C ASP A 44 -1.15 27.94 9.38
N VAL A 45 -1.88 27.55 8.33
CA VAL A 45 -1.73 26.30 7.62
C VAL A 45 -1.12 26.59 6.23
N VAL A 46 0.06 26.05 6.02
CA VAL A 46 0.75 26.10 4.72
C VAL A 46 0.50 24.81 3.96
N VAL A 47 0.17 24.91 2.66
CA VAL A 47 -0.04 23.77 1.77
C VAL A 47 1.00 23.83 0.67
N ASN A 48 1.90 22.84 0.63
CA ASN A 48 2.92 22.74 -0.40
C ASN A 48 2.36 22.14 -1.70
N SER A 49 3.14 22.26 -2.78
CA SER A 49 2.77 21.67 -4.08
C SER A 49 2.51 20.17 -3.98
N ARG A 50 1.60 19.66 -4.83
CA ARG A 50 1.35 18.21 -4.87
C ARG A 50 2.58 17.46 -5.34
N ARG A 51 2.84 16.30 -4.73
CA ARG A 51 3.83 15.35 -5.21
C ARG A 51 3.29 14.59 -6.43
N PRO A 52 4.09 14.35 -7.47
CA PRO A 52 3.76 13.41 -8.53
C PRO A 52 3.51 12.01 -7.96
N ARG A 53 2.64 11.25 -8.62
CA ARG A 53 2.41 9.86 -8.22
C ARG A 53 3.61 8.97 -8.52
N ILE A 54 3.91 8.07 -7.60
CA ILE A 54 4.92 7.02 -7.80
C ILE A 54 4.48 6.14 -8.98
N SER A 55 5.32 6.05 -10.00
CA SER A 55 5.08 5.20 -11.17
C SER A 55 5.83 3.87 -11.10
N ALA A 56 6.98 3.84 -10.45
CA ALA A 56 7.78 2.65 -10.22
C ALA A 56 7.35 2.00 -8.89
N VAL A 57 6.13 1.45 -8.86
CA VAL A 57 5.52 0.89 -7.63
C VAL A 57 6.24 -0.34 -7.10
N ASP A 58 6.99 -1.02 -7.95
CA ASP A 58 7.79 -2.19 -7.56
C ASP A 58 9.09 -1.81 -6.85
N ASP A 59 9.55 -0.56 -6.98
CA ASP A 59 10.72 -0.04 -6.24
C ASP A 59 10.38 0.34 -4.79
N ILE A 60 9.10 0.34 -4.43
CA ILE A 60 8.66 0.63 -3.06
C ILE A 60 9.05 -0.53 -2.16
N ALA A 61 9.68 -0.21 -1.02
CA ALA A 61 10.05 -1.21 -0.04
C ALA A 61 8.83 -2.03 0.43
N PRO A 62 8.96 -3.36 0.54
CA PRO A 62 7.88 -4.21 1.00
C PRO A 62 7.51 -3.88 2.46
N PRO A 63 6.26 -4.16 2.87
CA PRO A 63 5.83 -3.94 4.25
C PRO A 63 6.70 -4.68 5.25
N ALA A 64 7.07 -4.00 6.34
CA ALA A 64 7.98 -4.52 7.36
C ALA A 64 7.26 -5.49 8.32
N TRP A 65 6.58 -6.53 7.81
CA TRP A 65 5.78 -7.47 8.59
C TRP A 65 6.54 -8.14 9.76
N LYS A 66 7.85 -8.33 9.63
CA LYS A 66 8.69 -8.85 10.73
C LYS A 66 8.72 -7.96 11.98
N ARG A 67 8.30 -6.70 11.85
CA ARG A 67 8.21 -5.75 12.97
C ARG A 67 6.82 -5.74 13.62
N PHE A 68 5.87 -6.49 13.07
CA PHE A 68 4.50 -6.60 13.57
C PHE A 68 4.25 -8.02 14.09
N ASP A 69 3.45 -8.12 15.13
CA ASP A 69 2.97 -9.41 15.63
C ASP A 69 1.80 -9.91 14.76
N VAL A 70 2.14 -10.48 13.59
CA VAL A 70 1.17 -11.00 12.62
C VAL A 70 0.22 -12.01 13.26
N ALA A 71 0.71 -12.83 14.20
CA ALA A 71 -0.09 -13.84 14.88
C ALA A 71 -1.20 -13.19 15.74
N THR A 72 -0.86 -12.14 16.49
CA THR A 72 -1.86 -11.39 17.28
C THR A 72 -2.91 -10.73 16.40
N TYR A 73 -2.51 -10.08 15.28
CA TYR A 73 -3.48 -9.49 14.33
C TYR A 73 -4.43 -10.54 13.75
N ASN A 74 -3.92 -11.71 13.39
CA ASN A 74 -4.73 -12.81 12.90
C ASN A 74 -5.65 -13.38 14.00
N HIS A 75 -5.14 -13.58 15.23
CA HIS A 75 -5.94 -14.07 16.36
C HIS A 75 -7.14 -13.14 16.65
N HIS A 76 -6.93 -11.84 16.64
CA HIS A 76 -7.99 -10.85 16.88
C HIS A 76 -8.82 -10.51 15.64
N ARG A 77 -8.61 -11.17 14.51
CA ARG A 77 -9.34 -10.95 13.26
C ARG A 77 -9.30 -9.49 12.78
N MET A 78 -8.14 -8.85 12.92
CA MET A 78 -7.95 -7.45 12.53
C MET A 78 -7.59 -7.26 11.05
N VAL A 79 -7.55 -8.35 10.27
CA VAL A 79 -7.25 -8.31 8.84
C VAL A 79 -8.52 -8.49 8.03
N GLY A 80 -8.84 -7.58 7.13
CA GLY A 80 -9.97 -7.71 6.21
C GLY A 80 -9.78 -8.91 5.26
N GLY A 81 -10.86 -9.66 4.99
CA GLY A 81 -10.80 -10.84 4.13
C GLY A 81 -10.18 -12.08 4.80
N MET A 82 -10.13 -12.11 6.12
CA MET A 82 -9.55 -13.20 6.89
C MET A 82 -10.26 -14.54 6.70
N ASP A 83 -9.49 -15.59 6.46
CA ASP A 83 -9.91 -16.97 6.76
C ASP A 83 -9.58 -17.29 8.22
N VAL A 84 -10.55 -17.85 8.96
CA VAL A 84 -10.37 -18.21 10.37
C VAL A 84 -9.42 -19.40 10.58
N ALA A 85 -9.15 -20.14 9.54
CA ALA A 85 -8.34 -21.36 9.59
C ALA A 85 -6.87 -21.15 9.12
N ALA A 86 -6.56 -19.98 8.52
CA ALA A 86 -5.27 -19.74 7.90
C ALA A 86 -4.65 -18.42 8.34
N THR A 87 -3.31 -18.37 8.42
CA THR A 87 -2.59 -17.11 8.58
C THR A 87 -2.83 -16.23 7.35
N THR A 88 -3.38 -15.06 7.57
CA THR A 88 -3.74 -14.08 6.53
C THR A 88 -2.76 -12.93 6.51
N ILE A 89 -2.21 -12.63 5.33
CA ILE A 89 -1.42 -11.42 5.09
C ILE A 89 -1.98 -10.70 3.87
N PRO A 90 -2.40 -9.42 3.98
CA PRO A 90 -2.95 -8.70 2.86
C PRO A 90 -1.89 -8.36 1.81
N ILE A 91 -2.30 -8.32 0.55
CA ILE A 91 -1.47 -7.96 -0.59
C ILE A 91 -2.03 -6.70 -1.26
N LEU A 92 -1.13 -5.86 -1.77
CA LEU A 92 -1.42 -4.79 -2.71
C LEU A 92 -0.70 -5.08 -4.02
N ALA A 93 -1.44 -5.46 -5.04
CA ALA A 93 -0.91 -5.74 -6.37
C ALA A 93 -0.96 -4.53 -7.30
N THR A 94 -1.75 -3.51 -6.94
CA THR A 94 -1.95 -2.32 -7.78
C THR A 94 -2.14 -1.07 -6.93
N ARG A 95 -1.97 0.10 -7.53
CA ARG A 95 -2.27 1.37 -6.88
C ARG A 95 -3.23 2.20 -7.70
N GLY A 96 -4.24 2.74 -7.02
CA GLY A 96 -5.25 3.61 -7.59
C GLY A 96 -6.36 2.88 -8.33
N CYS A 97 -7.19 3.67 -9.01
CA CYS A 97 -8.36 3.20 -9.75
C CYS A 97 -8.56 4.10 -10.96
N PRO A 98 -8.84 3.57 -12.16
CA PRO A 98 -9.02 4.40 -13.36
C PRO A 98 -10.42 5.02 -13.43
N TYR A 99 -11.33 4.59 -12.58
CA TYR A 99 -12.73 5.01 -12.63
C TYR A 99 -12.97 6.31 -11.85
N GLN A 100 -13.98 7.06 -12.24
CA GLN A 100 -14.39 8.34 -11.63
C GLN A 100 -15.82 8.26 -11.08
N CYS A 101 -16.08 7.27 -10.21
CA CYS A 101 -17.39 7.08 -9.61
C CYS A 101 -17.75 8.29 -8.73
N THR A 102 -18.96 8.82 -8.90
CA THR A 102 -19.41 10.07 -8.28
C THR A 102 -19.47 10.04 -6.74
N TYR A 103 -19.63 8.86 -6.17
CA TYR A 103 -19.65 8.65 -4.71
C TYR A 103 -18.28 8.35 -4.11
N CYS A 104 -17.24 8.18 -4.92
CA CYS A 104 -15.93 7.70 -4.49
C CYS A 104 -14.93 8.85 -4.29
N SER A 105 -14.20 8.82 -3.17
CA SER A 105 -13.14 9.80 -2.90
C SER A 105 -11.86 9.54 -3.70
N SER A 106 -11.70 8.33 -4.26
CA SER A 106 -10.47 7.90 -4.94
C SER A 106 -10.00 8.86 -6.05
N PRO A 107 -10.87 9.40 -6.94
CA PRO A 107 -10.43 10.35 -7.96
C PRO A 107 -9.78 11.62 -7.41
N ASN A 108 -10.20 12.06 -6.22
CA ASN A 108 -9.65 13.25 -5.57
C ASN A 108 -8.33 12.96 -4.83
N MET A 109 -8.20 11.75 -4.28
CA MET A 109 -7.03 11.32 -3.51
C MET A 109 -5.89 10.85 -4.42
N TRP A 110 -6.22 10.00 -5.40
CA TRP A 110 -5.22 9.23 -6.17
C TRP A 110 -5.07 9.69 -7.62
N LEU A 111 -5.93 10.60 -8.11
CA LEU A 111 -6.14 10.84 -9.54
C LEU A 111 -6.64 9.55 -10.24
N PRO A 112 -7.40 9.63 -11.36
CA PRO A 112 -7.93 8.46 -12.04
C PRO A 112 -6.82 7.73 -12.84
N ARG A 113 -5.90 7.11 -12.13
CA ARG A 113 -4.78 6.36 -12.69
C ARG A 113 -4.59 5.05 -11.93
N TRP A 114 -4.53 3.96 -12.65
CA TRP A 114 -4.25 2.63 -12.16
C TRP A 114 -2.82 2.23 -12.55
N ILE A 115 -2.04 1.77 -11.59
CA ILE A 115 -0.64 1.39 -11.74
C ILE A 115 -0.48 -0.01 -11.17
N PRO A 116 -0.27 -1.05 -12.00
CA PRO A 116 0.00 -2.40 -11.53
C PRO A 116 1.46 -2.55 -11.12
N ARG A 117 1.70 -3.44 -10.17
CA ARG A 117 3.00 -4.05 -9.91
C ARG A 117 3.28 -5.14 -10.94
N ASP A 118 4.52 -5.54 -11.07
CA ASP A 118 4.87 -6.74 -11.85
C ASP A 118 4.22 -7.98 -11.21
N PRO A 119 3.43 -8.78 -11.95
CA PRO A 119 2.75 -9.95 -11.40
C PRO A 119 3.72 -11.00 -10.85
N VAL A 120 4.93 -11.12 -11.41
CA VAL A 120 5.97 -12.04 -10.91
C VAL A 120 6.44 -11.59 -9.54
N MET A 121 6.73 -10.29 -9.35
CA MET A 121 7.12 -9.73 -8.07
C MET A 121 6.03 -9.84 -7.00
N VAL A 122 4.76 -9.77 -7.39
CA VAL A 122 3.65 -10.01 -6.45
C VAL A 122 3.63 -11.47 -6.00
N VAL A 123 3.92 -12.42 -6.90
CA VAL A 123 4.02 -13.84 -6.54
C VAL A 123 5.28 -14.11 -5.69
N ASP A 124 6.42 -13.47 -5.96
CA ASP A 124 7.61 -13.53 -5.10
C ASP A 124 7.29 -13.09 -3.66
N GLU A 125 6.51 -12.04 -3.51
CA GLU A 125 6.07 -11.55 -2.21
C GLU A 125 5.15 -12.57 -1.50
N ILE A 126 4.22 -13.18 -2.22
CA ILE A 126 3.34 -14.24 -1.70
C ILE A 126 4.18 -15.43 -1.22
N GLU A 127 5.10 -15.93 -2.04
CA GLU A 127 5.99 -17.03 -1.73
C GLU A 127 6.82 -16.73 -0.46
N TYR A 128 7.39 -15.54 -0.38
CA TYR A 128 8.10 -15.08 0.80
C TYR A 128 7.21 -15.09 2.07
N TYR A 129 5.93 -14.72 1.97
CA TYR A 129 5.02 -14.74 3.12
C TYR A 129 4.57 -16.16 3.50
N ILE A 130 4.46 -17.06 2.52
CA ILE A 130 4.26 -18.49 2.78
C ILE A 130 5.41 -19.04 3.62
N ASP A 131 6.64 -18.80 3.16
CA ASP A 131 7.85 -19.36 3.78
C ASP A 131 8.16 -18.73 5.14
N THR A 132 7.95 -17.43 5.27
CA THR A 132 8.35 -16.70 6.49
C THR A 132 7.30 -16.77 7.60
N PHE A 133 6.02 -16.73 7.25
CA PHE A 133 4.92 -16.59 8.21
C PHE A 133 3.94 -17.78 8.18
N GLY A 134 4.12 -18.73 7.29
CA GLY A 134 3.16 -19.82 7.08
C GLY A 134 1.81 -19.32 6.55
N ALA A 135 1.82 -18.17 5.87
CA ALA A 135 0.59 -17.57 5.35
C ALA A 135 -0.04 -18.45 4.26
N ARG A 136 -1.38 -18.51 4.22
CA ARG A 136 -2.14 -19.27 3.22
C ARG A 136 -3.29 -18.48 2.61
N ASN A 137 -3.61 -17.32 3.18
CA ASN A 137 -4.68 -16.46 2.69
C ASN A 137 -4.13 -15.06 2.41
N PHE A 138 -4.37 -14.55 1.19
CA PHE A 138 -3.80 -13.32 0.66
C PHE A 138 -4.90 -12.43 0.08
N PRO A 139 -5.71 -11.75 0.92
CA PRO A 139 -6.74 -10.84 0.42
C PRO A 139 -6.10 -9.64 -0.26
N PHE A 140 -6.54 -9.37 -1.48
CA PHE A 140 -6.15 -8.15 -2.21
C PHE A 140 -6.88 -6.95 -1.59
N GLN A 141 -6.10 -5.97 -1.11
CA GLN A 141 -6.61 -4.71 -0.53
C GLN A 141 -6.59 -3.57 -1.54
N ASP A 142 -6.53 -3.89 -2.79
CA ASP A 142 -6.52 -2.96 -3.90
C ASP A 142 -7.88 -2.28 -4.07
N LEU A 143 -7.89 -1.02 -4.50
CA LEU A 143 -9.12 -0.36 -4.93
C LEU A 143 -9.76 -1.07 -6.14
N THR A 144 -8.91 -1.61 -7.04
CA THR A 144 -9.33 -2.39 -8.21
C THR A 144 -8.16 -3.26 -8.66
N ALA A 145 -8.09 -4.51 -8.23
CA ALA A 145 -6.97 -5.40 -8.53
C ALA A 145 -7.00 -5.95 -9.97
N ILE A 146 -8.16 -6.41 -10.42
CA ILE A 146 -8.30 -7.20 -11.65
C ILE A 146 -8.88 -6.34 -12.77
N ILE A 147 -8.02 -5.66 -13.54
CA ILE A 147 -8.43 -4.86 -14.70
C ILE A 147 -7.86 -5.44 -16.01
N GLN A 148 -6.58 -5.83 -16.01
CA GLN A 148 -5.88 -6.26 -17.21
C GLN A 148 -5.78 -7.78 -17.28
N LYS A 149 -6.43 -8.38 -18.26
CA LYS A 149 -6.40 -9.83 -18.47
C LYS A 149 -4.97 -10.41 -18.59
N PRO A 150 -4.03 -9.81 -19.36
CA PRO A 150 -2.67 -10.34 -19.42
C PRO A 150 -1.98 -10.41 -18.05
N TRP A 151 -2.15 -9.39 -17.21
CA TRP A 151 -1.60 -9.37 -15.86
C TRP A 151 -2.13 -10.54 -15.01
N VAL A 152 -3.46 -10.73 -15.04
CA VAL A 152 -4.11 -11.81 -14.28
C VAL A 152 -3.64 -13.18 -14.77
N VAL A 153 -3.52 -13.37 -16.09
CA VAL A 153 -3.06 -14.65 -16.65
C VAL A 153 -1.62 -14.93 -16.23
N THR A 154 -0.72 -13.94 -16.29
CA THR A 154 0.67 -14.10 -15.83
C THR A 154 0.72 -14.43 -14.36
N PHE A 155 0.00 -13.68 -13.52
CA PHE A 155 -0.08 -13.92 -12.07
C PHE A 155 -0.55 -15.35 -11.74
N CYS A 156 -1.62 -15.82 -12.39
CA CYS A 156 -2.13 -17.17 -12.16
C CYS A 156 -1.16 -18.26 -12.64
N ASN A 157 -0.51 -18.06 -13.78
CA ASN A 157 0.48 -19.01 -14.29
C ASN A 157 1.67 -19.12 -13.36
N GLU A 158 2.20 -17.99 -12.87
CA GLU A 158 3.32 -17.99 -11.91
C GLU A 158 2.98 -18.78 -10.63
N ILE A 159 1.78 -18.62 -10.07
CA ILE A 159 1.34 -19.39 -8.91
C ILE A 159 1.29 -20.91 -9.22
N LEU A 160 0.74 -21.26 -10.39
CA LEU A 160 0.60 -22.66 -10.80
C LEU A 160 1.97 -23.29 -11.10
N ASP A 161 2.83 -22.60 -11.84
CA ASP A 161 4.14 -23.09 -12.24
C ASP A 161 5.10 -23.30 -11.06
N ARG A 162 4.96 -22.46 -10.02
CA ARG A 162 5.70 -22.62 -8.76
C ARG A 162 5.07 -23.62 -7.79
N GLY A 163 3.87 -24.10 -8.09
CA GLY A 163 3.15 -25.05 -7.23
C GLY A 163 2.83 -24.49 -5.85
N LEU A 164 2.59 -23.20 -5.73
CA LEU A 164 2.32 -22.54 -4.45
C LEU A 164 0.96 -23.02 -3.91
N ASP A 165 0.99 -23.64 -2.72
CA ASP A 165 -0.22 -24.07 -2.02
C ASP A 165 -0.85 -22.91 -1.27
N ILE A 166 -1.73 -22.19 -1.97
CA ILE A 166 -2.55 -21.09 -1.43
C ILE A 166 -4.00 -21.52 -1.18
N THR A 167 -4.30 -22.82 -1.34
CA THR A 167 -5.61 -23.36 -1.06
C THR A 167 -5.65 -23.98 0.32
N ASP A 168 -6.63 -23.58 1.13
CA ASP A 168 -6.95 -24.27 2.37
C ASP A 168 -7.62 -25.61 1.98
N ARG A 169 -6.81 -26.67 1.87
CA ARG A 169 -7.35 -28.02 1.68
C ARG A 169 -7.84 -28.54 3.03
N LYS A 170 -9.10 -28.28 3.32
CA LYS A 170 -9.84 -29.07 4.30
C LYS A 170 -10.37 -30.32 3.68
#